data_d18ffaddcea880a8f6edbc2a6844cc9b
#
_entry.id   d18ffaddcea880a8f6edbc2a6844cc9b
#
_cell.length_a   1.000
_cell.length_b   1.000
_cell.length_c   1.000
_cell.angle_alpha   90.00
_cell.angle_beta   90.00
_cell.angle_gamma   90.00
#
_symmetry.space_group_name_H-M   'P 1'
#
loop_
_entity.id
_entity.type
_entity.pdbx_description
1 polymer ?
#
loop_
_entity_poly.entity_id
_entity_poly.type
_entity_poly.pdbx_seq_one_letter_code
_entity_poly.pdbx_strand_id
1 'polypeptide(L)'
;DQPRSRGLGDVYKRQFPEDYQAEELAGKAAVFKCTIHKIEAKELPALDDDFAKDVSEFDTLDEYKKEIKDNLTKKKEEQAKTEKENAVVDKAVENATMEIPEAMIDTQVENMVDDFARRIQSQGLSMEQYMQFTGATVDSLKEQMKPQAVKRIESRLVLEKVAEAENIQISDEKLDEELAKMAEMYKMELDKFKELVGEYEKEQMKKDLAVQEAVTLMADSAKEA
;
A
#
# COMPACT_ATOMS: atom_id res chain seq x y z
N ASP A 1 -39.71 -5.75 8.68
CA ASP A 1 -40.56 -6.45 7.71
C ASP A 1 -40.72 -5.59 6.47
N GLN A 2 -40.04 -5.93 5.40
CA GLN A 2 -40.26 -5.28 4.11
C GLN A 2 -41.43 -5.97 3.43
N PRO A 3 -42.51 -5.25 3.08
CA PRO A 3 -43.59 -5.85 2.33
C PRO A 3 -43.09 -6.23 0.93
N ARG A 4 -43.18 -7.51 0.59
CA ARG A 4 -42.89 -8.00 -0.77
C ARG A 4 -43.99 -7.49 -1.69
N SER A 5 -43.62 -6.68 -2.69
CA SER A 5 -44.58 -6.21 -3.69
C SER A 5 -45.10 -7.41 -4.53
N ARG A 6 -46.42 -7.55 -4.61
CA ARG A 6 -47.10 -8.53 -5.46
C ARG A 6 -47.89 -7.77 -6.52
N GLY A 7 -47.19 -7.33 -7.58
CA GLY A 7 -47.86 -6.69 -8.72
C GLY A 7 -47.12 -5.43 -9.22
N LEU A 8 -47.59 -4.92 -10.37
CA LEU A 8 -46.97 -3.75 -11.04
C LEU A 8 -47.30 -2.40 -10.40
N GLY A 9 -47.84 -2.39 -9.19
CA GLY A 9 -48.08 -1.20 -8.41
C GLY A 9 -48.55 -1.53 -7.02
N ASP A 10 -48.03 -0.79 -6.05
CA ASP A 10 -48.36 -0.96 -4.64
C ASP A 10 -48.70 0.39 -3.99
N VAL A 11 -49.55 0.34 -2.98
CA VAL A 11 -49.89 1.49 -2.14
C VAL A 11 -49.19 1.34 -0.82
N TYR A 12 -48.26 2.21 -0.53
CA TYR A 12 -47.54 2.24 0.76
C TYR A 12 -48.16 3.29 1.68
N LYS A 13 -48.58 2.83 2.86
CA LYS A 13 -48.98 3.71 3.94
C LYS A 13 -47.79 3.89 4.87
N ARG A 14 -47.28 5.10 4.94
CA ARG A 14 -46.16 5.48 5.81
C ARG A 14 -46.53 6.71 6.61
N GLN A 15 -45.83 6.92 7.70
CA GLN A 15 -45.93 8.14 8.50
C GLN A 15 -44.59 8.85 8.45
N PHE A 16 -44.63 10.17 8.29
CA PHE A 16 -43.40 10.95 8.38
C PHE A 16 -42.94 10.93 9.86
N PRO A 17 -41.62 10.85 10.11
CA PRO A 17 -41.07 10.99 11.47
C PRO A 17 -41.53 12.28 12.12
N GLU A 18 -41.63 12.30 13.45
CA GLU A 18 -42.04 13.47 14.21
C GLU A 18 -41.03 14.63 14.12
N ASP A 19 -39.75 14.30 13.85
CA ASP A 19 -38.62 15.21 13.66
C ASP A 19 -38.33 15.51 12.17
N TYR A 20 -39.33 15.33 11.30
CA TYR A 20 -39.12 15.59 9.86
C TYR A 20 -38.92 17.09 9.59
N GLN A 21 -37.94 17.42 8.73
CA GLN A 21 -37.48 18.79 8.46
C GLN A 21 -38.60 19.77 8.04
N ALA A 22 -39.66 19.28 7.39
CA ALA A 22 -40.83 20.08 7.06
C ALA A 22 -41.89 19.91 8.17
N GLU A 23 -42.03 20.88 9.06
CA GLU A 23 -42.93 20.86 10.20
C GLU A 23 -44.39 20.56 9.83
N GLU A 24 -44.83 21.03 8.67
CA GLU A 24 -46.18 20.79 8.13
C GLU A 24 -46.42 19.30 7.73
N LEU A 25 -45.40 18.49 7.60
CA LEU A 25 -45.47 17.07 7.25
C LEU A 25 -45.10 16.15 8.43
N ALA A 26 -44.46 16.68 9.46
CA ALA A 26 -44.00 15.92 10.62
C ALA A 26 -45.16 15.18 11.28
N GLY A 27 -44.98 13.92 11.58
CA GLY A 27 -45.97 13.05 12.21
C GLY A 27 -47.20 12.73 11.37
N LYS A 28 -47.34 13.24 10.13
CA LYS A 28 -48.51 13.01 9.28
C LYS A 28 -48.44 11.71 8.51
N ALA A 29 -49.57 11.03 8.38
CA ALA A 29 -49.68 9.86 7.55
C ALA A 29 -49.64 10.23 6.06
N ALA A 30 -48.86 9.49 5.29
CA ALA A 30 -48.73 9.65 3.84
C ALA A 30 -49.09 8.35 3.14
N VAL A 31 -49.70 8.50 1.98
CA VAL A 31 -50.02 7.37 1.10
C VAL A 31 -49.28 7.56 -0.20
N PHE A 32 -48.37 6.62 -0.51
CA PHE A 32 -47.63 6.60 -1.72
C PHE A 32 -48.24 5.56 -2.66
N LYS A 33 -48.70 6.00 -3.82
CA LYS A 33 -49.16 5.11 -4.89
C LYS A 33 -48.01 4.97 -5.87
N CYS A 34 -47.31 3.83 -5.84
CA CYS A 34 -46.17 3.55 -6.68
C CYS A 34 -46.61 2.70 -7.90
N THR A 35 -46.19 3.10 -9.08
CA THR A 35 -46.35 2.32 -10.29
C THR A 35 -44.98 1.97 -10.82
N ILE A 36 -44.71 0.67 -11.00
CA ILE A 36 -43.43 0.21 -11.57
C ILE A 36 -43.53 0.37 -13.08
N HIS A 37 -42.72 1.26 -13.65
CA HIS A 37 -42.67 1.50 -15.10
C HIS A 37 -41.71 0.56 -15.83
N LYS A 38 -40.64 0.11 -15.16
CA LYS A 38 -39.63 -0.75 -15.74
C LYS A 38 -38.96 -1.57 -14.65
N ILE A 39 -38.69 -2.80 -14.92
CA ILE A 39 -37.87 -3.68 -14.08
C ILE A 39 -36.64 -4.02 -14.91
N GLU A 40 -35.45 -3.68 -14.45
CA GLU A 40 -34.18 -4.04 -15.07
C GLU A 40 -33.51 -5.08 -14.18
N ALA A 41 -33.16 -6.21 -14.76
CA ALA A 41 -32.32 -7.22 -14.13
C ALA A 41 -30.92 -7.14 -14.71
N LYS A 42 -29.90 -7.19 -13.86
CA LYS A 42 -28.51 -7.29 -14.31
C LYS A 42 -28.23 -8.75 -14.66
N GLU A 43 -28.10 -9.04 -15.94
CA GLU A 43 -27.61 -10.33 -16.42
C GLU A 43 -26.09 -10.26 -16.59
N LEU A 44 -25.38 -11.23 -16.03
CA LEU A 44 -23.95 -11.37 -16.23
C LEU A 44 -23.70 -12.20 -17.47
N PRO A 45 -22.67 -11.88 -18.29
CA PRO A 45 -22.30 -12.70 -19.42
C PRO A 45 -21.90 -14.11 -18.97
N ALA A 46 -22.03 -15.06 -19.87
CA ALA A 46 -21.50 -16.40 -19.64
C ALA A 46 -19.98 -16.34 -19.47
N LEU A 47 -19.45 -17.21 -18.61
CA LEU A 47 -18.00 -17.32 -18.44
C LEU A 47 -17.48 -18.34 -19.47
N ASP A 48 -17.20 -17.85 -20.67
CA ASP A 48 -16.73 -18.61 -21.82
C ASP A 48 -15.56 -17.91 -22.53
N ASP A 49 -15.13 -18.42 -23.66
CA ASP A 49 -14.01 -17.87 -24.42
C ASP A 49 -14.33 -16.48 -24.99
N ASP A 50 -15.58 -16.21 -25.33
CA ASP A 50 -15.99 -14.89 -25.81
C ASP A 50 -15.87 -13.85 -24.69
N PHE A 51 -16.26 -14.22 -23.47
CA PHE A 51 -16.03 -13.37 -22.29
C PHE A 51 -14.53 -13.09 -22.09
N ALA A 52 -13.65 -14.11 -22.23
CA ALA A 52 -12.21 -13.92 -22.07
C ALA A 52 -11.65 -12.91 -23.08
N LYS A 53 -12.08 -12.97 -24.34
CA LYS A 53 -11.67 -12.01 -25.39
C LYS A 53 -12.17 -10.59 -25.13
N ASP A 54 -13.35 -10.46 -24.55
CA ASP A 54 -13.95 -9.14 -24.28
C ASP A 54 -13.25 -8.40 -23.11
N VAL A 55 -12.71 -9.14 -22.12
CA VAL A 55 -12.16 -8.56 -20.89
C VAL A 55 -10.65 -8.69 -20.75
N SER A 56 -9.99 -9.40 -21.67
CA SER A 56 -8.56 -9.67 -21.60
C SER A 56 -7.93 -9.78 -22.99
N GLU A 57 -6.62 -10.00 -23.05
CA GLU A 57 -5.86 -10.23 -24.28
C GLU A 57 -5.81 -11.74 -24.67
N PHE A 58 -6.52 -12.61 -23.93
CA PHE A 58 -6.49 -14.06 -24.15
C PHE A 58 -7.64 -14.53 -25.03
N ASP A 59 -7.38 -15.56 -25.83
CA ASP A 59 -8.36 -16.15 -26.73
C ASP A 59 -9.29 -17.16 -26.03
N THR A 60 -8.83 -17.72 -24.89
CA THR A 60 -9.60 -18.74 -24.15
C THR A 60 -9.76 -18.38 -22.68
N LEU A 61 -10.86 -18.81 -22.09
CA LEU A 61 -11.15 -18.64 -20.67
C LEU A 61 -10.12 -19.37 -19.79
N ASP A 62 -9.60 -20.50 -20.25
CA ASP A 62 -8.60 -21.27 -19.49
C ASP A 62 -7.24 -20.56 -19.43
N GLU A 63 -6.80 -19.92 -20.51
CA GLU A 63 -5.61 -19.07 -20.51
C GLU A 63 -5.78 -17.87 -19.58
N TYR A 64 -6.90 -17.20 -19.63
CA TYR A 64 -7.20 -16.08 -18.75
C TYR A 64 -7.23 -16.49 -17.26
N LYS A 65 -7.87 -17.63 -16.94
CA LYS A 65 -7.84 -18.19 -15.58
C LYS A 65 -6.44 -18.55 -15.11
N LYS A 66 -5.62 -19.11 -16.01
CA LYS A 66 -4.24 -19.46 -15.71
C LYS A 66 -3.43 -18.21 -15.37
N GLU A 67 -3.53 -17.15 -16.17
CA GLU A 67 -2.85 -15.90 -15.88
C GLU A 67 -3.27 -15.31 -14.55
N ILE A 68 -4.58 -15.22 -14.27
CA ILE A 68 -5.08 -14.74 -12.98
C ILE A 68 -4.50 -15.58 -11.84
N LYS A 69 -4.47 -16.91 -11.99
CA LYS A 69 -3.90 -17.80 -10.98
C LYS A 69 -2.42 -17.54 -10.77
N ASP A 70 -1.65 -17.42 -11.85
CA ASP A 70 -0.22 -17.20 -11.81
C ASP A 70 0.10 -15.82 -11.15
N ASN A 71 -0.64 -14.78 -11.53
CA ASN A 71 -0.52 -13.45 -10.94
C ASN A 71 -0.89 -13.43 -9.45
N LEU A 72 -1.96 -14.11 -9.06
CA LEU A 72 -2.37 -14.22 -7.66
C LEU A 72 -1.36 -15.04 -6.84
N THR A 73 -0.82 -16.12 -7.42
CA THR A 73 0.20 -16.94 -6.78
C THR A 73 1.45 -16.12 -6.54
N LYS A 74 1.99 -15.46 -7.58
CA LYS A 74 3.15 -14.58 -7.48
C LYS A 74 2.97 -13.49 -6.43
N LYS A 75 1.80 -12.82 -6.45
CA LYS A 75 1.49 -11.78 -5.45
C LYS A 75 1.47 -12.33 -4.03
N LYS A 76 0.91 -13.54 -3.83
CA LYS A 76 0.86 -14.17 -2.50
C LYS A 76 2.24 -14.63 -2.04
N GLU A 77 3.07 -15.15 -2.95
CA GLU A 77 4.45 -15.54 -2.65
C GLU A 77 5.29 -14.31 -2.24
N GLU A 78 5.18 -13.20 -2.98
CA GLU A 78 5.84 -11.94 -2.64
C GLU A 78 5.35 -11.40 -1.30
N GLN A 79 4.05 -11.47 -1.03
CA GLN A 79 3.48 -11.05 0.25
C GLN A 79 3.98 -11.93 1.41
N ALA A 80 3.94 -13.25 1.26
CA ALA A 80 4.42 -14.18 2.27
C ALA A 80 5.92 -14.00 2.56
N LYS A 81 6.72 -13.78 1.50
CA LYS A 81 8.14 -13.44 1.64
C LYS A 81 8.33 -12.16 2.45
N THR A 82 7.63 -11.09 2.10
CA THR A 82 7.71 -9.80 2.83
C THR A 82 7.26 -9.94 4.29
N GLU A 83 6.20 -10.69 4.56
CA GLU A 83 5.72 -10.95 5.91
C GLU A 83 6.76 -11.73 6.73
N LYS A 84 7.39 -12.76 6.14
CA LYS A 84 8.47 -13.51 6.78
C LYS A 84 9.67 -12.62 7.08
N GLU A 85 10.13 -11.85 6.10
CA GLU A 85 11.25 -10.92 6.25
C GLU A 85 10.96 -9.90 7.38
N ASN A 86 9.78 -9.29 7.40
CA ASN A 86 9.39 -8.35 8.46
C ASN A 86 9.34 -9.02 9.83
N ALA A 87 8.77 -10.22 9.95
CA ALA A 87 8.68 -10.94 11.21
C ALA A 87 10.06 -11.27 11.79
N VAL A 88 11.00 -11.65 10.93
CA VAL A 88 12.38 -11.96 11.35
C VAL A 88 13.11 -10.70 11.80
N VAL A 89 12.97 -9.59 11.08
CA VAL A 89 13.56 -8.30 11.46
C VAL A 89 12.95 -7.79 12.77
N ASP A 90 11.63 -7.85 12.92
CA ASP A 90 10.95 -7.44 14.16
C ASP A 90 11.45 -8.26 15.35
N LYS A 91 11.65 -9.57 15.16
CA LYS A 91 12.19 -10.45 16.21
C LYS A 91 13.64 -10.14 16.57
N ALA A 92 14.46 -9.77 15.60
CA ALA A 92 15.82 -9.34 15.84
C ALA A 92 15.87 -7.99 16.60
N VAL A 93 15.00 -7.07 16.25
CA VAL A 93 14.87 -5.77 16.95
C VAL A 93 14.43 -5.99 18.41
N GLU A 94 13.44 -6.84 18.67
CA GLU A 94 13.00 -7.20 20.04
C GLU A 94 14.14 -7.74 20.91
N ASN A 95 15.10 -8.47 20.32
CA ASN A 95 16.24 -9.04 21.03
C ASN A 95 17.44 -8.07 21.13
N ALA A 96 17.40 -6.95 20.42
CA ALA A 96 18.47 -5.96 20.44
C ALA A 96 18.29 -4.96 21.59
N THR A 97 19.42 -4.41 22.07
CA THR A 97 19.43 -3.32 23.04
C THR A 97 20.20 -2.17 22.44
N MET A 98 19.57 -1.01 22.35
CA MET A 98 20.18 0.19 21.78
C MET A 98 19.62 1.46 22.43
N GLU A 99 20.42 2.51 22.43
CA GLU A 99 19.98 3.86 22.79
C GLU A 99 19.96 4.73 21.52
N ILE A 100 18.80 5.30 21.20
CA ILE A 100 18.62 6.15 20.03
C ILE A 100 18.59 7.60 20.50
N PRO A 101 19.54 8.46 20.07
CA PRO A 101 19.51 9.88 20.38
C PRO A 101 18.25 10.55 19.81
N GLU A 102 17.65 11.46 20.58
CA GLU A 102 16.46 12.21 20.15
C GLU A 102 16.67 12.93 18.80
N ALA A 103 17.87 13.50 18.57
CA ALA A 103 18.20 14.14 17.30
C ALA A 103 18.08 13.21 16.08
N MET A 104 18.36 11.89 16.23
CA MET A 104 18.15 10.92 15.16
C MET A 104 16.65 10.71 14.89
N ILE A 105 15.86 10.65 15.98
CA ILE A 105 14.41 10.47 15.88
C ILE A 105 13.80 11.70 15.18
N ASP A 106 14.18 12.90 15.60
CA ASP A 106 13.70 14.15 15.01
C ASP A 106 14.01 14.22 13.51
N THR A 107 15.25 13.92 13.13
CA THR A 107 15.66 13.89 11.72
C THR A 107 14.85 12.86 10.93
N GLN A 108 14.64 11.68 11.49
CA GLN A 108 13.86 10.64 10.82
C GLN A 108 12.38 11.04 10.67
N VAL A 109 11.82 11.68 11.69
CA VAL A 109 10.44 12.20 11.64
C VAL A 109 10.31 13.28 10.56
N GLU A 110 11.28 14.20 10.48
CA GLU A 110 11.30 15.24 9.43
C GLU A 110 11.33 14.62 8.03
N ASN A 111 12.20 13.66 7.80
CA ASN A 111 12.26 12.94 6.53
C ASN A 111 10.92 12.25 6.20
N MET A 112 10.26 11.65 7.20
CA MET A 112 8.97 11.01 7.01
C MET A 112 7.85 12.01 6.69
N VAL A 113 7.87 13.20 7.30
CA VAL A 113 6.93 14.28 6.97
C VAL A 113 7.14 14.78 5.54
N ASP A 114 8.39 14.94 5.12
CA ASP A 114 8.73 15.35 3.76
C ASP A 114 8.31 14.29 2.71
N ASP A 115 8.51 13.01 3.01
CA ASP A 115 8.05 11.91 2.16
C ASP A 115 6.52 11.89 2.08
N PHE A 116 5.85 12.13 3.19
CA PHE A 116 4.40 12.24 3.23
C PHE A 116 3.92 13.43 2.39
N ALA A 117 4.55 14.60 2.51
CA ALA A 117 4.24 15.79 1.72
C ALA A 117 4.38 15.52 0.22
N ARG A 118 5.48 14.89 -0.21
CA ARG A 118 5.71 14.49 -1.61
C ARG A 118 4.63 13.52 -2.11
N ARG A 119 4.24 12.56 -1.30
CA ARG A 119 3.21 11.57 -1.66
C ARG A 119 1.83 12.21 -1.85
N ILE A 120 1.39 13.08 -0.93
CA ILE A 120 0.10 13.76 -1.09
C ILE A 120 0.13 14.74 -2.26
N GLN A 121 1.27 15.38 -2.52
CA GLN A 121 1.44 16.26 -3.67
C GLN A 121 1.32 15.50 -4.99
N SER A 122 1.84 14.27 -5.09
CA SER A 122 1.67 13.42 -6.26
C SER A 122 0.21 13.01 -6.51
N GLN A 123 -0.64 13.07 -5.48
CA GLN A 123 -2.09 12.85 -5.55
C GLN A 123 -2.89 14.13 -5.80
N GLY A 124 -2.20 15.25 -6.04
CA GLY A 124 -2.82 16.55 -6.35
C GLY A 124 -3.26 17.36 -5.13
N LEU A 125 -2.84 16.99 -3.91
CA LEU A 125 -3.14 17.69 -2.66
C LEU A 125 -1.89 18.37 -2.11
N SER A 126 -2.01 19.62 -1.64
CA SER A 126 -0.94 20.24 -0.86
C SER A 126 -1.03 19.84 0.62
N MET A 127 0.10 19.95 1.35
CA MET A 127 0.12 19.73 2.79
C MET A 127 -0.86 20.67 3.52
N GLU A 128 -0.97 21.91 3.07
CA GLU A 128 -1.89 22.90 3.64
C GLU A 128 -3.36 22.48 3.46
N GLN A 129 -3.74 22.03 2.26
CA GLN A 129 -5.08 21.50 2.00
C GLN A 129 -5.38 20.26 2.84
N TYR A 130 -4.41 19.36 2.96
CA TYR A 130 -4.54 18.18 3.81
C TYR A 130 -4.83 18.56 5.27
N MET A 131 -4.07 19.52 5.82
CA MET A 131 -4.28 20.01 7.20
C MET A 131 -5.64 20.69 7.37
N GLN A 132 -6.09 21.46 6.39
CA GLN A 132 -7.42 22.07 6.43
C GLN A 132 -8.55 21.03 6.44
N PHE A 133 -8.43 19.96 5.66
CA PHE A 133 -9.44 18.90 5.60
C PHE A 133 -9.45 18.02 6.85
N THR A 134 -8.29 17.72 7.41
CA THR A 134 -8.18 16.77 8.54
C THR A 134 -8.20 17.47 9.90
N GLY A 135 -7.96 18.78 9.96
CA GLY A 135 -7.77 19.52 11.20
C GLY A 135 -6.44 19.18 11.90
N ALA A 136 -5.53 18.44 11.25
CA ALA A 136 -4.24 18.08 11.80
C ALA A 136 -3.28 19.28 11.75
N THR A 137 -2.28 19.27 12.63
CA THR A 137 -1.15 20.20 12.60
C THR A 137 0.12 19.44 12.24
N VAL A 138 1.18 20.15 11.80
CA VAL A 138 2.50 19.54 11.54
C VAL A 138 3.01 18.83 12.80
N ASP A 139 2.85 19.44 13.97
CA ASP A 139 3.31 18.87 15.23
C ASP A 139 2.55 17.59 15.57
N SER A 140 1.21 17.57 15.39
CA SER A 140 0.44 16.35 15.61
C SER A 140 0.81 15.23 14.64
N LEU A 141 1.18 15.57 13.41
CA LEU A 141 1.65 14.60 12.40
C LEU A 141 3.03 14.05 12.79
N LYS A 142 3.94 14.92 13.24
CA LYS A 142 5.26 14.51 13.75
C LYS A 142 5.14 13.55 14.93
N GLU A 143 4.29 13.85 15.91
CA GLU A 143 4.04 12.97 17.05
C GLU A 143 3.46 11.61 16.64
N GLN A 144 2.55 11.58 15.68
CA GLN A 144 2.01 10.32 15.16
C GLN A 144 3.05 9.49 14.41
N MET A 145 4.03 10.11 13.77
CA MET A 145 5.09 9.44 13.03
C MET A 145 6.25 8.97 13.92
N LYS A 146 6.43 9.55 15.10
CA LYS A 146 7.55 9.27 16.01
C LYS A 146 7.73 7.79 16.34
N PRO A 147 6.68 7.00 16.70
CA PRO A 147 6.85 5.57 16.97
C PRO A 147 7.35 4.78 15.75
N GLN A 148 6.86 5.15 14.56
CA GLN A 148 7.30 4.51 13.32
C GLN A 148 8.74 4.93 12.94
N ALA A 149 9.12 6.17 13.22
CA ALA A 149 10.49 6.64 13.04
C ALA A 149 11.47 5.85 13.90
N VAL A 150 11.15 5.67 15.20
CA VAL A 150 11.95 4.84 16.11
C VAL A 150 12.11 3.44 15.56
N LYS A 151 11.00 2.77 15.19
CA LYS A 151 11.05 1.42 14.63
C LYS A 151 11.90 1.32 13.36
N ARG A 152 11.86 2.33 12.49
CA ARG A 152 12.71 2.38 11.28
C ARG A 152 14.19 2.49 11.61
N ILE A 153 14.53 3.33 12.60
CA ILE A 153 15.92 3.49 13.06
C ILE A 153 16.41 2.18 13.68
N GLU A 154 15.63 1.58 14.58
CA GLU A 154 15.97 0.29 15.23
C GLU A 154 16.22 -0.80 14.20
N SER A 155 15.29 -0.99 13.26
CA SER A 155 15.45 -1.99 12.21
C SER A 155 16.69 -1.74 11.37
N ARG A 156 16.96 -0.49 10.98
CA ARG A 156 18.15 -0.15 10.19
C ARG A 156 19.44 -0.45 10.95
N LEU A 157 19.55 -0.02 12.21
CA LEU A 157 20.74 -0.24 13.02
C LEU A 157 21.01 -1.73 13.27
N VAL A 158 19.97 -2.52 13.51
CA VAL A 158 20.09 -3.97 13.65
C VAL A 158 20.60 -4.60 12.37
N LEU A 159 20.01 -4.26 11.24
CA LEU A 159 20.39 -4.82 9.94
C LEU A 159 21.81 -4.40 9.50
N GLU A 160 22.18 -3.14 9.72
CA GLU A 160 23.56 -2.67 9.50
C GLU A 160 24.55 -3.47 10.36
N LYS A 161 24.18 -3.77 11.61
CA LYS A 161 25.04 -4.55 12.49
C LYS A 161 25.12 -6.02 12.12
N VAL A 162 24.03 -6.59 11.61
CA VAL A 162 24.03 -7.95 11.03
C VAL A 162 24.91 -8.00 9.79
N ALA A 163 24.76 -7.02 8.88
CA ALA A 163 25.57 -6.95 7.66
C ALA A 163 27.07 -6.86 7.98
N GLU A 164 27.43 -6.09 9.01
CA GLU A 164 28.81 -5.97 9.50
C GLU A 164 29.31 -7.29 10.12
N ALA A 165 28.50 -7.92 11.00
CA ALA A 165 28.88 -9.13 11.72
C ALA A 165 29.06 -10.34 10.78
N GLU A 166 28.21 -10.44 9.76
CA GLU A 166 28.26 -11.48 8.73
C GLU A 166 29.21 -11.11 7.57
N ASN A 167 29.87 -9.93 7.66
CA ASN A 167 30.80 -9.43 6.63
C ASN A 167 30.22 -9.47 5.21
N ILE A 168 28.97 -9.00 5.08
CA ILE A 168 28.27 -8.96 3.78
C ILE A 168 28.93 -7.94 2.89
N GLN A 169 29.53 -8.41 1.80
CA GLN A 169 30.18 -7.58 0.80
C GLN A 169 29.36 -7.57 -0.49
N ILE A 170 29.05 -6.39 -0.96
CA ILE A 170 28.35 -6.21 -2.24
C ILE A 170 29.40 -6.10 -3.37
N SER A 171 29.33 -7.02 -4.33
CA SER A 171 30.20 -6.97 -5.49
C SER A 171 29.82 -5.81 -6.42
N ASP A 172 30.81 -5.41 -7.25
CA ASP A 172 30.57 -4.36 -8.24
C ASP A 172 29.55 -4.80 -9.29
N GLU A 173 29.48 -6.11 -9.62
CA GLU A 173 28.50 -6.66 -10.53
C GLU A 173 27.06 -6.47 -9.98
N LYS A 174 26.86 -6.72 -8.68
CA LYS A 174 25.56 -6.56 -8.05
C LYS A 174 25.14 -5.08 -7.97
N LEU A 175 26.09 -4.20 -7.69
CA LEU A 175 25.84 -2.75 -7.76
C LEU A 175 25.46 -2.33 -9.18
N ASP A 176 26.16 -2.85 -10.19
CA ASP A 176 25.90 -2.58 -11.59
C ASP A 176 24.51 -3.05 -12.04
N GLU A 177 24.07 -4.22 -11.58
CA GLU A 177 22.71 -4.72 -11.82
C GLU A 177 21.65 -3.78 -11.24
N GLU A 178 21.87 -3.25 -10.04
CA GLU A 178 20.91 -2.33 -9.42
C GLU A 178 20.92 -0.96 -10.12
N LEU A 179 22.10 -0.46 -10.50
CA LEU A 179 22.19 0.75 -11.32
C LEU A 179 21.50 0.58 -12.68
N ALA A 180 21.57 -0.61 -13.29
CA ALA A 180 20.87 -0.90 -14.54
C ALA A 180 19.34 -0.85 -14.38
N LYS A 181 18.80 -1.45 -13.31
CA LYS A 181 17.36 -1.37 -12.99
C LYS A 181 16.90 0.06 -12.79
N MET A 182 17.70 0.87 -12.08
CA MET A 182 17.39 2.28 -11.87
C MET A 182 17.45 3.06 -13.18
N ALA A 183 18.45 2.85 -14.01
CA ALA A 183 18.58 3.49 -15.32
C ALA A 183 17.37 3.18 -16.22
N GLU A 184 16.90 1.94 -16.23
CA GLU A 184 15.69 1.52 -16.96
C GLU A 184 14.44 2.25 -16.43
N MET A 185 14.28 2.35 -15.11
CA MET A 185 13.14 3.06 -14.48
C MET A 185 13.12 4.54 -14.84
N TYR A 186 14.30 5.17 -14.92
CA TYR A 186 14.46 6.56 -15.38
C TYR A 186 14.50 6.72 -16.89
N LYS A 187 14.41 5.62 -17.66
CA LYS A 187 14.50 5.60 -19.13
C LYS A 187 15.80 6.24 -19.63
N MET A 188 16.89 5.97 -18.95
CA MET A 188 18.24 6.46 -19.26
C MET A 188 19.16 5.31 -19.68
N GLU A 189 20.18 5.65 -20.48
CA GLU A 189 21.26 4.70 -20.78
C GLU A 189 22.11 4.47 -19.52
N LEU A 190 22.50 3.21 -19.26
CA LEU A 190 23.24 2.80 -18.07
C LEU A 190 24.53 3.59 -17.87
N ASP A 191 25.30 3.78 -18.93
CA ASP A 191 26.59 4.49 -18.86
C ASP A 191 26.40 5.95 -18.41
N LYS A 192 25.40 6.62 -18.96
CA LYS A 192 25.07 8.00 -18.56
C LYS A 192 24.56 8.06 -17.12
N PHE A 193 23.78 7.05 -16.70
CA PHE A 193 23.30 6.98 -15.33
C PHE A 193 24.46 6.75 -14.35
N LYS A 194 25.40 5.85 -14.68
CA LYS A 194 26.61 5.61 -13.89
C LYS A 194 27.51 6.85 -13.72
N GLU A 195 27.56 7.71 -14.73
CA GLU A 195 28.30 8.98 -14.65
C GLU A 195 27.63 10.02 -13.75
N LEU A 196 26.29 9.99 -13.66
CA LEU A 196 25.53 10.89 -12.78
C LEU A 196 25.62 10.48 -11.30
N VAL A 197 25.77 9.17 -11.04
CA VAL A 197 25.89 8.64 -9.68
C VAL A 197 27.35 8.76 -9.23
N GLY A 198 27.60 9.62 -8.25
CA GLY A 198 28.94 9.82 -7.68
C GLY A 198 29.43 8.61 -6.90
N GLU A 199 30.73 8.59 -6.56
CA GLU A 199 31.31 7.48 -5.76
C GLU A 199 30.69 7.40 -4.35
N TYR A 200 30.34 8.54 -3.77
CA TYR A 200 29.68 8.57 -2.48
C TYR A 200 28.30 7.88 -2.52
N GLU A 201 27.50 8.18 -3.55
CA GLU A 201 26.19 7.57 -3.76
C GLU A 201 26.31 6.06 -4.00
N LYS A 202 27.32 5.62 -4.77
CA LYS A 202 27.60 4.20 -5.00
C LYS A 202 27.95 3.48 -3.69
N GLU A 203 28.75 4.09 -2.84
CA GLU A 203 29.08 3.54 -1.51
C GLU A 203 27.84 3.45 -0.59
N GLN A 204 26.96 4.46 -0.63
CA GLN A 204 25.69 4.39 0.11
C GLN A 204 24.78 3.28 -0.45
N MET A 205 24.68 3.15 -1.78
CA MET A 205 23.94 2.06 -2.41
C MET A 205 24.48 0.68 -2.02
N LYS A 206 25.79 0.49 -1.96
CA LYS A 206 26.38 -0.76 -1.47
C LYS A 206 25.97 -1.07 -0.03
N LYS A 207 25.94 -0.06 0.84
CA LYS A 207 25.46 -0.24 2.23
C LYS A 207 23.98 -0.62 2.28
N ASP A 208 23.13 0.06 1.50
CA ASP A 208 21.70 -0.26 1.45
C ASP A 208 21.45 -1.66 0.87
N LEU A 209 22.22 -2.07 -0.14
CA LEU A 209 22.19 -3.44 -0.66
C LEU A 209 22.67 -4.48 0.36
N ALA A 210 23.70 -4.16 1.15
CA ALA A 210 24.16 -5.04 2.23
C ALA A 210 23.10 -5.22 3.32
N VAL A 211 22.35 -4.17 3.63
CA VAL A 211 21.19 -4.24 4.55
C VAL A 211 20.09 -5.14 3.97
N GLN A 212 19.80 -5.05 2.68
CA GLN A 212 18.82 -5.95 2.02
C GLN A 212 19.27 -7.41 2.04
N GLU A 213 20.57 -7.67 1.77
CA GLU A 213 21.13 -9.02 1.88
C GLU A 213 21.07 -9.56 3.32
N ALA A 214 21.27 -8.71 4.31
CA ALA A 214 21.12 -9.10 5.70
C ALA A 214 19.70 -9.57 6.02
N VAL A 215 18.67 -8.88 5.50
CA VAL A 215 17.28 -9.33 5.62
C VAL A 215 17.08 -10.70 4.99
N THR A 216 17.59 -10.90 3.77
CA THR A 216 17.46 -12.17 3.04
C THR A 216 18.17 -13.29 3.81
N LEU A 217 19.40 -13.06 4.26
CA LEU A 217 20.18 -14.02 5.05
C LEU A 217 19.44 -14.43 6.33
N MET A 218 18.88 -13.47 7.04
CA MET A 218 18.11 -13.72 8.26
C MET A 218 16.83 -14.51 7.96
N ALA A 219 16.10 -14.16 6.90
CA ALA A 219 14.89 -14.86 6.51
C ALA A 219 15.15 -16.30 6.05
N ASP A 220 16.26 -16.55 5.33
CA ASP A 220 16.63 -17.88 4.85
C ASP A 220 17.12 -18.80 5.99
N SER A 221 17.80 -18.22 6.98
CA SER A 221 18.26 -18.95 8.16
C SER A 221 17.19 -19.16 9.23
N ALA A 222 16.07 -18.43 9.16
CA ALA A 222 14.99 -18.53 10.12
C ALA A 222 14.28 -19.90 10.03
N LYS A 223 14.02 -20.50 11.19
CA LYS A 223 13.20 -21.70 11.30
C LYS A 223 11.77 -21.28 11.57
N GLU A 224 10.85 -21.76 10.75
CA GLU A 224 9.42 -21.61 11.00
C GLU A 224 9.04 -22.44 12.24
N ALA A 225 8.28 -21.80 13.15
CA ALA A 225 7.83 -22.42 14.39
C ALA A 225 6.46 -23.09 14.20
#